data_18a63f53f0ca28af3710175a9dc390ad
#
_entry.id   18a63f53f0ca28af3710175a9dc390ad
#
_cell.length_a   1.000
_cell.length_b   1.000
_cell.length_c   1.000
_cell.angle_alpha   90.00
_cell.angle_beta   90.00
_cell.angle_gamma   90.00
#
_symmetry.space_group_name_H-M   'P 1'
#
loop_
_entity.id
_entity.type
_entity.pdbx_description
1 polymer ?
#
loop_
_entity_poly.entity_id
_entity_poly.type
_entity_poly.pdbx_seq_one_letter_code
_entity_poly.pdbx_strand_id
1 'polypeptide(L)'
;GKKNDLKAEVTFFVPQNYAGEVQQVVLTNEGSEEKTFSFFSFEEWCLWDAQDDCTNFQRNFSTGRVEVVGSTIYHKTEYRDRRDHFAFYTVNDEIDGYDTDRDSFIGLYNGFHNPQAVEAGKSNDSFADGWSPIASHYKKITLAPGETKTLVFILGYVEMPVDQKFEADGKTINKVKALEMIEKYNTPEKVAAGLEELKEHWNRLLSILNVNTPDDKVNRMVNIWNQYQCMVTFNLSRSASYFESGIGRGMGFRDSNQDVLGFVHQIPDRARERIIDIASTQFPDGGCYHQYQPLTKKGNADIGGDFSDDPLWLILSVSAYIKETGDWGILDEMVPYDNDMSIAKPMLDHLKVSFYKIVNNLGPHGLPLAMRADWNDCINLSCFSDTPGESFQTYTNPKFAAEGGYSKVAESVMVATLFTYAGPNYVAILKHLGMDAEADAAQA
;
A
#
# COMPACT_ATOMS: atom_id res chain seq x y z
N GLY A 1 -27.47 -10.66 3.97
CA GLY A 1 -28.10 -11.83 3.36
C GLY A 1 -29.29 -12.32 4.18
N LYS A 2 -30.17 -13.11 3.53
CA LYS A 2 -31.32 -13.73 4.21
C LYS A 2 -31.50 -15.16 3.72
N LYS A 3 -31.69 -16.11 4.65
CA LYS A 3 -31.99 -17.52 4.35
C LYS A 3 -32.81 -18.12 5.48
N ASN A 4 -33.89 -18.82 5.15
CA ASN A 4 -34.79 -19.48 6.12
C ASN A 4 -35.23 -18.52 7.24
N ASP A 5 -35.64 -17.30 6.89
CA ASP A 5 -36.03 -16.21 7.79
C ASP A 5 -34.99 -15.77 8.82
N LEU A 6 -33.75 -16.23 8.69
CA LEU A 6 -32.60 -15.62 9.34
C LEU A 6 -32.02 -14.55 8.44
N LYS A 7 -31.91 -13.33 8.94
CA LYS A 7 -31.22 -12.21 8.31
C LYS A 7 -29.85 -12.06 8.95
N ALA A 8 -28.81 -11.90 8.14
CA ALA A 8 -27.45 -11.56 8.56
C ALA A 8 -27.00 -10.26 7.88
N GLU A 9 -26.57 -9.31 8.67
CA GLU A 9 -25.96 -8.06 8.24
C GLU A 9 -24.52 -8.03 8.78
N VAL A 10 -23.58 -7.82 7.89
CA VAL A 10 -22.15 -7.78 8.26
C VAL A 10 -21.57 -6.46 7.81
N THR A 11 -20.94 -5.75 8.75
CA THR A 11 -20.20 -4.51 8.51
C THR A 11 -18.72 -4.78 8.72
N PHE A 12 -17.91 -4.56 7.69
CA PHE A 12 -16.46 -4.63 7.73
C PHE A 12 -15.88 -3.24 7.63
N PHE A 13 -14.92 -2.90 8.47
CA PHE A 13 -14.13 -1.68 8.30
C PHE A 13 -12.79 -1.78 9.01
N VAL A 14 -11.85 -0.96 8.55
CA VAL A 14 -10.55 -0.77 9.20
C VAL A 14 -10.56 0.59 9.88
N PRO A 15 -10.51 0.66 11.20
CA PRO A 15 -10.42 1.92 11.93
C PRO A 15 -9.12 2.67 11.63
N GLN A 16 -9.11 3.98 11.80
CA GLN A 16 -7.91 4.79 11.63
C GLN A 16 -6.83 4.42 12.67
N ASN A 17 -5.57 4.38 12.23
CA ASN A 17 -4.41 4.07 13.08
C ASN A 17 -4.58 2.76 13.86
N TYR A 18 -5.23 1.78 13.24
CA TYR A 18 -5.49 0.49 13.82
C TYR A 18 -5.02 -0.63 12.88
N ALA A 19 -4.09 -1.45 13.35
CA ALA A 19 -3.56 -2.57 12.57
C ALA A 19 -4.47 -3.80 12.67
N GLY A 20 -5.72 -3.64 12.22
CA GLY A 20 -6.71 -4.72 12.27
C GLY A 20 -8.01 -4.33 11.59
N GLU A 21 -8.83 -5.35 11.33
CA GLU A 21 -10.17 -5.23 10.77
C GLU A 21 -11.22 -5.51 11.84
N VAL A 22 -12.28 -4.73 11.85
CA VAL A 22 -13.45 -4.93 12.73
C VAL A 22 -14.61 -5.42 11.87
N GLN A 23 -15.24 -6.51 12.31
CA GLN A 23 -16.36 -7.15 11.63
C GLN A 23 -17.55 -7.22 12.61
N GLN A 24 -18.58 -6.44 12.38
CA GLN A 24 -19.82 -6.53 13.16
C GLN A 24 -20.84 -7.38 12.42
N VAL A 25 -21.29 -8.45 13.05
CA VAL A 25 -22.30 -9.37 12.52
C VAL A 25 -23.59 -9.21 13.32
N VAL A 26 -24.67 -8.83 12.64
CA VAL A 26 -26.02 -8.70 13.23
C VAL A 26 -26.90 -9.80 12.66
N LEU A 27 -27.36 -10.69 13.51
CA LEU A 27 -28.22 -11.83 13.16
C LEU A 27 -29.61 -11.58 13.71
N THR A 28 -30.64 -11.64 12.84
CA THR A 28 -32.03 -11.39 13.22
C THR A 28 -32.91 -12.58 12.78
N ASN A 29 -33.73 -13.10 13.69
CA ASN A 29 -34.77 -14.03 13.34
C ASN A 29 -36.04 -13.25 12.90
N GLU A 30 -36.27 -13.17 11.59
CA GLU A 30 -37.47 -12.52 11.02
C GLU A 30 -38.68 -13.48 10.87
N GLY A 31 -38.53 -14.71 11.33
CA GLY A 31 -39.56 -15.71 11.31
C GLY A 31 -40.54 -15.61 12.51
N SER A 32 -41.57 -16.48 12.50
CA SER A 32 -42.57 -16.58 13.55
C SER A 32 -42.26 -17.64 14.61
N GLU A 33 -41.19 -18.42 14.41
CA GLU A 33 -40.78 -19.50 15.32
C GLU A 33 -39.37 -19.29 15.81
N GLU A 34 -39.05 -19.82 17.00
CA GLU A 34 -37.67 -19.85 17.52
C GLU A 34 -36.76 -20.62 16.58
N LYS A 35 -35.55 -20.12 16.36
CA LYS A 35 -34.57 -20.76 15.52
C LYS A 35 -33.27 -21.01 16.27
N THR A 36 -32.83 -22.26 16.21
CA THR A 36 -31.49 -22.66 16.70
C THR A 36 -30.61 -23.07 15.50
N PHE A 37 -29.41 -22.50 15.42
CA PHE A 37 -28.47 -22.79 14.34
C PHE A 37 -27.03 -22.72 14.83
N SER A 38 -26.13 -23.32 14.04
CA SER A 38 -24.68 -23.26 14.24
C SER A 38 -24.10 -22.10 13.45
N PHE A 39 -23.35 -21.25 14.12
CA PHE A 39 -22.61 -20.15 13.54
C PHE A 39 -21.13 -20.49 13.53
N PHE A 40 -20.46 -20.22 12.41
CA PHE A 40 -19.02 -20.39 12.25
C PHE A 40 -18.40 -19.11 11.70
N SER A 41 -17.23 -18.73 12.23
CA SER A 41 -16.31 -17.80 11.57
C SER A 41 -15.19 -18.56 10.91
N PHE A 42 -14.44 -17.92 10.02
CA PHE A 42 -13.31 -18.55 9.36
C PHE A 42 -12.30 -17.51 8.87
N GLU A 43 -11.01 -17.70 9.22
CA GLU A 43 -9.89 -16.92 8.72
C GLU A 43 -8.71 -17.84 8.38
N GLU A 44 -8.05 -17.60 7.26
CA GLU A 44 -6.77 -18.22 6.89
C GLU A 44 -5.63 -17.23 7.15
N TRP A 45 -4.56 -17.70 7.78
CA TRP A 45 -3.43 -16.85 8.12
C TRP A 45 -2.44 -16.72 6.96
N CYS A 46 -1.99 -15.51 6.69
CA CYS A 46 -0.86 -15.21 5.81
C CYS A 46 0.07 -14.20 6.50
N LEU A 47 1.00 -14.71 7.31
CA LEU A 47 1.98 -13.88 8.03
C LEU A 47 3.38 -13.97 7.44
N TRP A 48 3.56 -14.65 6.33
CA TRP A 48 4.87 -14.88 5.77
C TRP A 48 5.10 -14.10 4.47
N ASP A 49 4.61 -14.62 3.40
CA ASP A 49 4.85 -14.09 2.05
C ASP A 49 3.62 -14.33 1.19
N ALA A 50 2.96 -13.24 0.81
CA ALA A 50 1.75 -13.31 0.03
C ALA A 50 2.01 -13.83 -1.40
N GLN A 51 3.21 -13.65 -1.95
CA GLN A 51 3.56 -14.19 -3.27
C GLN A 51 3.72 -15.70 -3.20
N ASP A 52 4.40 -16.22 -2.19
CA ASP A 52 4.52 -17.66 -1.97
C ASP A 52 3.14 -18.29 -1.77
N ASP A 53 2.28 -17.67 -0.97
CA ASP A 53 0.92 -18.15 -0.73
C ASP A 53 0.06 -18.14 -2.00
N CYS A 54 0.27 -17.20 -2.92
CA CYS A 54 -0.48 -17.12 -4.17
C CYS A 54 0.04 -18.06 -5.26
N THR A 55 1.35 -18.30 -5.32
CA THR A 55 2.00 -18.97 -6.46
C THR A 55 2.41 -20.40 -6.20
N ASN A 56 2.67 -20.70 -4.94
CA ASN A 56 3.14 -22.03 -4.56
C ASN A 56 2.20 -22.61 -3.51
N PHE A 57 1.81 -23.74 -3.43
CA PHE A 57 1.07 -24.38 -2.33
C PHE A 57 1.78 -24.26 -0.96
N GLN A 58 2.69 -23.31 -0.81
CA GLN A 58 3.53 -23.16 0.38
C GLN A 58 2.77 -22.73 1.63
N ARG A 59 1.59 -22.17 1.53
CA ARG A 59 0.76 -21.98 2.72
C ARG A 59 0.44 -23.29 3.42
N ASN A 60 0.44 -24.40 2.69
CA ASN A 60 0.34 -25.74 3.27
C ASN A 60 1.60 -26.11 4.06
N PHE A 61 2.71 -25.43 3.79
CA PHE A 61 3.96 -25.52 4.52
C PHE A 61 4.17 -24.31 5.44
N SER A 62 3.24 -23.34 5.45
CA SER A 62 3.24 -22.26 6.43
C SER A 62 3.16 -22.87 7.80
N THR A 63 4.31 -23.00 8.42
CA THR A 63 4.38 -23.47 9.78
C THR A 63 4.15 -22.29 10.70
N GLY A 64 3.21 -22.46 11.58
CA GLY A 64 2.91 -21.48 12.61
C GLY A 64 2.40 -22.19 13.85
N ARG A 65 2.35 -21.48 14.93
CA ARG A 65 1.76 -21.98 16.16
C ARG A 65 0.55 -21.16 16.51
N VAL A 66 -0.44 -21.82 17.02
CA VAL A 66 -1.63 -21.18 17.55
C VAL A 66 -1.66 -21.23 19.06
N GLU A 67 -2.30 -20.26 19.66
CA GLU A 67 -2.70 -20.25 21.06
C GLU A 67 -4.17 -19.88 21.12
N VAL A 68 -4.95 -20.61 21.88
CA VAL A 68 -6.38 -20.30 22.09
C VAL A 68 -6.59 -19.91 23.54
N VAL A 69 -7.10 -18.70 23.77
CA VAL A 69 -7.37 -18.17 25.11
C VAL A 69 -8.76 -17.55 25.12
N GLY A 70 -9.71 -18.21 25.76
CA GLY A 70 -11.12 -17.82 25.70
C GLY A 70 -11.62 -17.83 24.26
N SER A 71 -12.14 -16.71 23.78
CA SER A 71 -12.64 -16.53 22.42
C SER A 71 -11.61 -15.89 21.48
N THR A 72 -10.34 -15.92 21.83
CA THR A 72 -9.26 -15.36 20.99
C THR A 72 -8.30 -16.45 20.54
N ILE A 73 -8.09 -16.52 19.24
CA ILE A 73 -7.13 -17.40 18.59
C ILE A 73 -5.95 -16.54 18.12
N TYR A 74 -4.75 -16.84 18.59
CA TYR A 74 -3.51 -16.17 18.24
C TYR A 74 -2.70 -17.04 17.30
N HIS A 75 -1.99 -16.43 16.36
CA HIS A 75 -1.12 -17.12 15.42
C HIS A 75 0.23 -16.42 15.30
N LYS A 76 1.31 -17.19 15.33
CA LYS A 76 2.69 -16.71 15.16
C LYS A 76 3.49 -17.62 14.23
N THR A 77 4.46 -17.04 13.54
CA THR A 77 5.46 -17.75 12.77
C THR A 77 6.85 -17.54 13.37
N GLU A 78 7.60 -18.62 13.62
CA GLU A 78 8.90 -18.56 14.31
C GLU A 78 10.06 -19.07 13.45
N TYR A 79 9.79 -19.75 12.37
CA TYR A 79 10.84 -20.36 11.57
C TYR A 79 11.28 -19.51 10.35
N ARG A 80 10.63 -18.38 10.13
CA ARG A 80 10.96 -17.43 9.06
C ARG A 80 11.88 -16.32 9.57
N ASP A 81 12.45 -15.54 8.65
CA ASP A 81 13.38 -14.48 8.99
C ASP A 81 12.71 -13.37 9.81
N ARG A 82 11.50 -12.99 9.44
CA ARG A 82 10.71 -12.00 10.17
C ARG A 82 9.90 -12.66 11.28
N ARG A 83 10.22 -12.33 12.54
CA ARG A 83 9.64 -12.94 13.74
C ARG A 83 9.04 -11.93 14.73
N ASP A 84 9.07 -10.66 14.40
CA ASP A 84 8.69 -9.53 15.26
C ASP A 84 7.18 -9.26 15.28
N HIS A 85 6.35 -10.26 14.95
CA HIS A 85 4.91 -10.08 14.82
C HIS A 85 4.11 -11.34 15.20
N PHE A 86 2.83 -11.12 15.44
CA PHE A 86 1.80 -12.15 15.52
C PHE A 86 0.45 -11.57 15.11
N ALA A 87 -0.52 -12.43 14.79
CA ALA A 87 -1.89 -12.05 14.53
C ALA A 87 -2.84 -12.68 15.54
N PHE A 88 -4.05 -12.13 15.64
CA PHE A 88 -5.12 -12.70 16.44
C PHE A 88 -6.48 -12.50 15.75
N TYR A 89 -7.38 -13.43 16.02
CA TYR A 89 -8.77 -13.33 15.65
C TYR A 89 -9.65 -13.63 16.86
N THR A 90 -10.56 -12.74 17.20
CA THR A 90 -11.37 -12.82 18.41
C THR A 90 -12.83 -12.49 18.14
N VAL A 91 -13.70 -12.94 19.02
CA VAL A 91 -15.10 -12.52 19.08
C VAL A 91 -15.45 -12.05 20.49
N ASN A 92 -16.35 -11.09 20.60
CA ASN A 92 -16.78 -10.48 21.88
C ASN A 92 -17.79 -11.32 22.67
N ASP A 93 -17.94 -12.59 22.35
CA ASP A 93 -18.87 -13.51 23.01
C ASP A 93 -18.13 -14.81 23.37
N GLU A 94 -18.66 -15.57 24.34
CA GLU A 94 -18.18 -16.92 24.62
C GLU A 94 -18.45 -17.84 23.42
N ILE A 95 -17.52 -18.70 23.11
CA ILE A 95 -17.64 -19.69 22.02
C ILE A 95 -17.94 -21.08 22.58
N ASP A 96 -18.63 -21.90 21.80
CA ASP A 96 -18.94 -23.29 22.17
C ASP A 96 -17.88 -24.27 21.65
N GLY A 97 -16.94 -23.77 20.81
CA GLY A 97 -15.83 -24.53 20.26
C GLY A 97 -15.06 -23.74 19.22
N TYR A 98 -14.00 -24.34 18.71
CA TYR A 98 -13.13 -23.73 17.70
C TYR A 98 -12.50 -24.79 16.80
N ASP A 99 -11.95 -24.34 15.68
CA ASP A 99 -11.03 -25.12 14.86
C ASP A 99 -9.84 -24.25 14.47
N THR A 100 -8.64 -24.76 14.63
CA THR A 100 -7.41 -24.09 14.20
C THR A 100 -6.63 -24.91 13.14
N ASP A 101 -7.08 -26.13 12.83
CA ASP A 101 -6.55 -26.95 11.75
C ASP A 101 -7.48 -26.91 10.54
N ARG A 102 -6.92 -26.54 9.38
CA ARG A 102 -7.66 -26.34 8.15
C ARG A 102 -8.30 -27.63 7.65
N ASP A 103 -7.55 -28.73 7.67
CA ASP A 103 -8.03 -30.01 7.15
C ASP A 103 -9.13 -30.60 8.03
N SER A 104 -9.04 -30.39 9.31
CA SER A 104 -10.10 -30.76 10.27
C SER A 104 -11.38 -29.96 10.06
N PHE A 105 -11.27 -28.66 9.70
CA PHE A 105 -12.43 -27.80 9.48
C PHE A 105 -13.06 -28.06 8.10
N ILE A 106 -12.25 -28.01 7.04
CA ILE A 106 -12.75 -28.14 5.66
C ILE A 106 -13.03 -29.59 5.30
N GLY A 107 -12.17 -30.53 5.70
CA GLY A 107 -12.13 -31.91 5.23
C GLY A 107 -11.20 -32.08 4.03
N LEU A 108 -10.47 -33.22 3.99
CA LEU A 108 -9.40 -33.46 3.01
C LEU A 108 -9.82 -33.35 1.55
N TYR A 109 -11.09 -33.68 1.24
CA TYR A 109 -11.60 -33.70 -0.14
C TYR A 109 -12.77 -32.72 -0.35
N ASN A 110 -13.06 -31.89 0.64
CA ASN A 110 -14.10 -30.90 0.57
C ASN A 110 -13.52 -29.53 0.18
N GLY A 111 -14.39 -28.57 -0.10
CA GLY A 111 -14.04 -27.18 -0.36
C GLY A 111 -14.82 -26.23 0.53
N PHE A 112 -14.62 -24.92 0.31
CA PHE A 112 -15.36 -23.88 1.04
C PHE A 112 -16.87 -23.88 0.82
N HIS A 113 -17.36 -24.56 -0.22
CA HIS A 113 -18.79 -24.72 -0.49
C HIS A 113 -19.47 -25.74 0.45
N ASN A 114 -18.72 -26.63 1.08
CA ASN A 114 -19.20 -27.66 2.00
C ASN A 114 -18.17 -28.05 3.07
N PRO A 115 -17.70 -27.14 3.94
CA PRO A 115 -16.76 -27.49 4.98
C PRO A 115 -17.34 -28.56 5.93
N GLN A 116 -16.53 -29.56 6.25
CA GLN A 116 -16.97 -30.73 7.05
C GLN A 116 -17.52 -30.31 8.43
N ALA A 117 -16.86 -29.37 9.12
CA ALA A 117 -17.31 -28.87 10.43
C ALA A 117 -18.68 -28.17 10.31
N VAL A 118 -18.90 -27.40 9.24
CA VAL A 118 -20.19 -26.70 8.99
C VAL A 118 -21.28 -27.71 8.67
N GLU A 119 -21.02 -28.73 7.85
CA GLU A 119 -21.99 -29.80 7.56
C GLU A 119 -22.34 -30.60 8.83
N ALA A 120 -21.36 -30.86 9.69
CA ALA A 120 -21.57 -31.51 10.97
C ALA A 120 -22.30 -30.63 12.01
N GLY A 121 -22.37 -29.31 11.76
CA GLY A 121 -23.00 -28.33 12.66
C GLY A 121 -22.28 -28.10 13.97
N LYS A 122 -21.00 -28.49 14.07
CA LYS A 122 -20.18 -28.32 15.28
C LYS A 122 -18.67 -28.27 14.92
N SER A 123 -17.87 -27.64 15.78
CA SER A 123 -16.41 -27.70 15.69
C SER A 123 -15.85 -29.07 16.05
N ASN A 124 -14.62 -29.30 15.68
CA ASN A 124 -13.84 -30.48 16.09
C ASN A 124 -12.90 -30.18 17.27
N ASP A 125 -12.84 -28.92 17.72
CA ASP A 125 -11.89 -28.40 18.68
C ASP A 125 -10.44 -28.75 18.30
N SER A 126 -10.17 -28.69 16.98
CA SER A 126 -8.88 -29.03 16.40
C SER A 126 -7.83 -28.00 16.75
N PHE A 127 -6.60 -28.48 16.96
CA PHE A 127 -5.47 -27.63 17.34
C PHE A 127 -4.31 -27.86 16.38
N ALA A 128 -3.95 -26.84 15.59
CA ALA A 128 -2.81 -26.88 14.69
C ALA A 128 -1.55 -26.38 15.37
N ASP A 129 -0.50 -27.18 15.33
CA ASP A 129 0.85 -26.80 15.72
C ASP A 129 1.80 -27.11 14.58
N GLY A 130 1.95 -26.15 13.69
CA GLY A 130 2.90 -26.19 12.61
C GLY A 130 2.33 -26.24 11.20
N TRP A 131 1.16 -26.80 10.95
CA TRP A 131 0.65 -27.09 9.61
C TRP A 131 -0.70 -26.39 9.36
N SER A 132 -0.81 -25.68 8.25
CA SER A 132 -2.05 -25.03 7.75
C SER A 132 -2.97 -24.45 8.85
N PRO A 133 -2.46 -23.58 9.74
CA PRO A 133 -3.28 -23.04 10.80
C PRO A 133 -4.34 -22.09 10.27
N ILE A 134 -5.54 -22.15 10.86
CA ILE A 134 -6.66 -21.27 10.62
C ILE A 134 -7.18 -20.70 11.94
N ALA A 135 -8.16 -19.81 11.87
CA ALA A 135 -8.98 -19.44 13.00
C ALA A 135 -10.45 -19.60 12.67
N SER A 136 -11.13 -20.47 13.37
CA SER A 136 -12.58 -20.64 13.27
C SER A 136 -13.18 -20.72 14.65
N HIS A 137 -14.21 -19.90 14.88
CA HIS A 137 -15.05 -19.97 16.08
C HIS A 137 -16.33 -20.71 15.74
N TYR A 138 -16.80 -21.51 16.68
CA TYR A 138 -18.10 -22.15 16.63
C TYR A 138 -18.98 -21.64 17.77
N LYS A 139 -20.22 -21.30 17.45
CA LYS A 139 -21.22 -20.91 18.42
C LYS A 139 -22.59 -21.45 18.03
N LYS A 140 -23.29 -22.06 18.97
CA LYS A 140 -24.71 -22.42 18.84
C LYS A 140 -25.57 -21.23 19.29
N ILE A 141 -26.40 -20.74 18.39
CA ILE A 141 -27.22 -19.55 18.63
C ILE A 141 -28.67 -19.94 18.54
N THR A 142 -29.46 -19.48 19.52
CA THR A 142 -30.92 -19.59 19.52
C THR A 142 -31.52 -18.19 19.58
N LEU A 143 -32.42 -17.88 18.65
CA LEU A 143 -33.14 -16.60 18.57
C LEU A 143 -34.64 -16.80 18.57
N ALA A 144 -35.33 -16.16 19.49
CA ALA A 144 -36.79 -16.04 19.48
C ALA A 144 -37.26 -15.23 18.26
N PRO A 145 -38.55 -15.30 17.89
CA PRO A 145 -39.13 -14.47 16.84
C PRO A 145 -38.87 -12.97 17.07
N GLY A 146 -38.26 -12.31 16.06
CA GLY A 146 -37.89 -10.89 16.13
C GLY A 146 -36.61 -10.59 16.92
N GLU A 147 -36.02 -11.57 17.54
CA GLU A 147 -34.78 -11.38 18.33
C GLU A 147 -33.56 -11.14 17.42
N THR A 148 -32.67 -10.28 17.91
CA THR A 148 -31.42 -9.93 17.24
C THR A 148 -30.24 -10.17 18.17
N LYS A 149 -29.17 -10.80 17.63
CA LYS A 149 -27.88 -10.96 18.29
C LYS A 149 -26.80 -10.27 17.49
N THR A 150 -25.97 -9.49 18.17
CA THR A 150 -24.81 -8.83 17.57
C THR A 150 -23.54 -9.48 18.08
N LEU A 151 -22.66 -9.86 17.15
CA LEU A 151 -21.30 -10.34 17.40
C LEU A 151 -20.31 -9.36 16.82
N VAL A 152 -19.20 -9.14 17.52
CA VAL A 152 -18.09 -8.32 17.03
C VAL A 152 -16.85 -9.19 16.93
N PHE A 153 -16.32 -9.32 15.73
CA PHE A 153 -15.05 -9.97 15.48
C PHE A 153 -13.97 -8.93 15.23
N ILE A 154 -12.75 -9.24 15.65
CA ILE A 154 -11.58 -8.41 15.39
C ILE A 154 -10.46 -9.31 14.89
N LEU A 155 -10.02 -9.05 13.66
CA LEU A 155 -8.79 -9.60 13.10
C LEU A 155 -7.70 -8.57 13.30
N GLY A 156 -6.69 -8.88 14.12
CA GLY A 156 -5.64 -7.93 14.49
C GLY A 156 -4.24 -8.45 14.18
N TYR A 157 -3.36 -7.50 13.93
CA TYR A 157 -1.94 -7.73 13.66
C TYR A 157 -1.10 -6.89 14.64
N VAL A 158 -0.14 -7.53 15.29
CA VAL A 158 0.71 -6.90 16.29
C VAL A 158 2.18 -7.01 15.89
N GLU A 159 2.86 -5.88 15.81
CA GLU A 159 4.32 -5.81 15.72
C GLU A 159 4.92 -5.44 17.09
N MET A 160 5.97 -6.14 17.46
CA MET A 160 6.73 -5.86 18.68
C MET A 160 8.13 -6.46 18.58
N PRO A 161 9.12 -5.88 19.28
CA PRO A 161 10.47 -6.45 19.32
C PRO A 161 10.45 -7.93 19.74
N VAL A 162 11.31 -8.73 19.12
CA VAL A 162 11.35 -10.20 19.35
C VAL A 162 11.58 -10.55 20.81
N ASP A 163 12.37 -9.76 21.52
CA ASP A 163 12.66 -9.91 22.94
C ASP A 163 11.47 -9.57 23.88
N GLN A 164 10.43 -8.93 23.34
CA GLN A 164 9.20 -8.58 24.05
C GLN A 164 7.99 -9.42 23.64
N LYS A 165 8.13 -10.20 22.56
CA LYS A 165 7.04 -10.96 21.96
C LYS A 165 6.49 -12.07 22.86
N PHE A 166 7.33 -12.61 23.74
CA PHE A 166 6.99 -13.75 24.58
C PHE A 166 6.97 -13.39 26.05
N GLU A 167 6.18 -14.14 26.80
CA GLU A 167 6.24 -14.19 28.24
C GLU A 167 7.59 -14.77 28.72
N ALA A 168 7.81 -14.78 30.01
CA ALA A 168 9.06 -15.26 30.63
C ALA A 168 9.43 -16.73 30.30
N ASP A 169 8.45 -17.52 29.81
CA ASP A 169 8.67 -18.90 29.38
C ASP A 169 9.29 -19.01 27.98
N GLY A 170 9.40 -17.90 27.27
CA GLY A 170 9.96 -17.81 25.91
C GLY A 170 9.12 -18.50 24.82
N LYS A 171 7.87 -18.85 25.10
CA LYS A 171 6.98 -19.59 24.20
C LYS A 171 5.60 -18.99 24.07
N THR A 172 4.99 -18.60 25.18
CA THR A 172 3.66 -18.00 25.25
C THR A 172 3.71 -16.57 24.73
N ILE A 173 2.81 -16.22 23.80
CA ILE A 173 2.72 -14.86 23.24
C ILE A 173 2.39 -13.86 24.37
N ASN A 174 3.13 -12.76 24.43
CA ASN A 174 2.77 -11.60 25.23
C ASN A 174 1.58 -10.89 24.59
N LYS A 175 0.43 -10.99 25.21
CA LYS A 175 -0.86 -10.57 24.66
C LYS A 175 -1.24 -9.13 24.98
N VAL A 176 -0.42 -8.39 25.70
CA VAL A 176 -0.78 -7.04 26.21
C VAL A 176 -1.27 -6.13 25.09
N LYS A 177 -0.50 -6.01 24.00
CA LYS A 177 -0.89 -5.15 22.87
C LYS A 177 -2.16 -5.64 22.16
N ALA A 178 -2.34 -6.96 22.02
CA ALA A 178 -3.56 -7.51 21.42
C ALA A 178 -4.78 -7.22 22.30
N LEU A 179 -4.68 -7.35 23.61
CA LEU A 179 -5.76 -7.03 24.55
C LEU A 179 -6.11 -5.54 24.50
N GLU A 180 -5.14 -4.64 24.40
CA GLU A 180 -5.36 -3.21 24.20
C GLU A 180 -6.11 -2.93 22.88
N MET A 181 -5.76 -3.64 21.81
CA MET A 181 -6.45 -3.53 20.53
C MET A 181 -7.90 -4.03 20.64
N ILE A 182 -8.11 -5.20 21.23
CA ILE A 182 -9.44 -5.80 21.44
C ILE A 182 -10.34 -4.85 22.24
N GLU A 183 -9.81 -4.27 23.32
CA GLU A 183 -10.59 -3.38 24.20
C GLU A 183 -11.12 -2.13 23.45
N LYS A 184 -10.49 -1.69 22.37
CA LYS A 184 -10.94 -0.53 21.60
C LYS A 184 -12.28 -0.75 20.88
N TYR A 185 -12.57 -1.99 20.44
CA TYR A 185 -13.72 -2.28 19.59
C TYR A 185 -14.53 -3.52 20.01
N ASN A 186 -14.39 -3.98 21.23
CA ASN A 186 -15.01 -5.23 21.72
C ASN A 186 -16.50 -5.11 22.04
N THR A 187 -17.17 -3.99 21.78
CA THR A 187 -18.62 -3.83 21.96
C THR A 187 -19.27 -3.14 20.74
N PRO A 188 -20.56 -3.40 20.49
CA PRO A 188 -21.28 -2.75 19.39
C PRO A 188 -21.24 -1.21 19.44
N GLU A 189 -21.27 -0.62 20.63
CA GLU A 189 -21.22 0.83 20.82
C GLU A 189 -19.87 1.40 20.40
N LYS A 190 -18.76 0.73 20.76
CA LYS A 190 -17.40 1.11 20.37
C LYS A 190 -17.20 0.95 18.87
N VAL A 191 -17.78 -0.10 18.27
CA VAL A 191 -17.78 -0.31 16.82
C VAL A 191 -18.52 0.82 16.10
N ALA A 192 -19.71 1.18 16.57
CA ALA A 192 -20.51 2.28 15.99
C ALA A 192 -19.75 3.62 16.06
N ALA A 193 -19.10 3.90 17.20
CA ALA A 193 -18.27 5.10 17.36
C ALA A 193 -17.08 5.13 16.39
N GLY A 194 -16.36 4.01 16.25
CA GLY A 194 -15.22 3.90 15.33
C GLY A 194 -15.63 4.02 13.86
N LEU A 195 -16.79 3.48 13.49
CA LEU A 195 -17.32 3.64 12.14
C LEU A 195 -17.73 5.09 11.85
N GLU A 196 -18.28 5.79 12.83
CA GLU A 196 -18.63 7.21 12.68
C GLU A 196 -17.39 8.08 12.58
N GLU A 197 -16.36 7.83 13.39
CA GLU A 197 -15.05 8.50 13.28
C GLU A 197 -14.45 8.33 11.87
N LEU A 198 -14.51 7.12 11.31
CA LEU A 198 -14.05 6.85 9.94
C LEU A 198 -14.86 7.62 8.90
N LYS A 199 -16.19 7.69 9.05
CA LYS A 199 -17.05 8.50 8.16
C LYS A 199 -16.71 9.99 8.24
N GLU A 200 -16.51 10.52 9.45
CA GLU A 200 -16.12 11.91 9.65
C GLU A 200 -14.77 12.22 9.01
N HIS A 201 -13.81 11.30 9.10
CA HIS A 201 -12.52 11.44 8.41
C HIS A 201 -12.70 11.58 6.91
N TRP A 202 -13.44 10.66 6.29
CA TRP A 202 -13.70 10.71 4.85
C TRP A 202 -14.49 11.96 4.46
N ASN A 203 -15.48 12.36 5.24
CA ASN A 203 -16.25 13.58 4.98
C ASN A 203 -15.35 14.83 5.02
N ARG A 204 -14.43 14.95 5.98
CA ARG A 204 -13.47 16.06 6.02
C ARG A 204 -12.59 16.08 4.78
N LEU A 205 -12.02 14.93 4.40
CA LEU A 205 -11.16 14.82 3.23
C LEU A 205 -11.90 15.20 1.94
N LEU A 206 -13.08 14.60 1.72
CA LEU A 206 -13.87 14.81 0.51
C LEU A 206 -14.52 16.20 0.43
N SER A 207 -14.64 16.91 1.55
CA SER A 207 -15.21 18.28 1.55
C SER A 207 -14.26 19.36 1.05
N ILE A 208 -12.95 19.05 0.88
CA ILE A 208 -11.95 20.04 0.44
C ILE A 208 -12.21 20.47 -1.01
N LEU A 209 -12.63 19.54 -1.86
CA LEU A 209 -13.05 19.83 -3.23
C LEU A 209 -14.49 19.37 -3.42
N ASN A 210 -15.40 20.30 -3.62
CA ASN A 210 -16.81 19.99 -3.82
C ASN A 210 -17.41 20.81 -4.95
N VAL A 211 -18.08 20.16 -5.88
CA VAL A 211 -18.81 20.79 -6.98
C VAL A 211 -20.31 20.50 -6.85
N ASN A 212 -21.10 21.45 -7.28
CA ASN A 212 -22.57 21.30 -7.37
C ASN A 212 -23.03 21.68 -8.78
N THR A 213 -23.29 20.68 -9.61
CA THR A 213 -23.74 20.83 -10.98
C THR A 213 -25.15 20.28 -11.12
N PRO A 214 -25.87 20.59 -12.21
CA PRO A 214 -27.19 20.02 -12.49
C PRO A 214 -27.17 18.48 -12.72
N ASP A 215 -26.00 17.87 -12.91
CA ASP A 215 -25.84 16.44 -13.12
C ASP A 215 -25.30 15.72 -11.86
N ASP A 216 -26.16 14.96 -11.21
CA ASP A 216 -25.81 14.21 -10.00
C ASP A 216 -24.71 13.15 -10.23
N LYS A 217 -24.55 12.65 -11.45
CA LYS A 217 -23.49 11.68 -11.76
C LYS A 217 -22.13 12.38 -11.79
N VAL A 218 -22.05 13.59 -12.37
CA VAL A 218 -20.85 14.43 -12.34
C VAL A 218 -20.52 14.78 -10.88
N ASN A 219 -21.49 15.23 -10.09
CA ASN A 219 -21.28 15.55 -8.68
C ASN A 219 -20.72 14.35 -7.91
N ARG A 220 -21.28 13.16 -8.10
CA ARG A 220 -20.82 11.93 -7.44
C ARG A 220 -19.40 11.54 -7.87
N MET A 221 -19.11 11.62 -9.17
CA MET A 221 -17.77 11.30 -9.69
C MET A 221 -16.71 12.23 -9.13
N VAL A 222 -16.95 13.55 -9.17
CA VAL A 222 -15.96 14.55 -8.73
C VAL A 222 -15.83 14.58 -7.21
N ASN A 223 -16.96 14.61 -6.48
CA ASN A 223 -16.95 14.81 -5.03
C ASN A 223 -16.56 13.55 -4.23
N ILE A 224 -16.67 12.36 -4.82
CA ILE A 224 -16.42 11.11 -4.11
C ILE A 224 -15.40 10.25 -4.85
N TRP A 225 -15.76 9.72 -6.03
CA TRP A 225 -15.01 8.63 -6.65
C TRP A 225 -13.62 9.03 -7.14
N ASN A 226 -13.48 10.19 -7.78
CA ASN A 226 -12.18 10.65 -8.26
C ASN A 226 -11.22 10.90 -7.08
N GLN A 227 -11.71 11.56 -6.04
CA GLN A 227 -10.92 11.84 -4.84
C GLN A 227 -10.53 10.56 -4.11
N TYR A 228 -11.48 9.63 -3.94
CA TYR A 228 -11.21 8.31 -3.36
C TYR A 228 -10.16 7.55 -4.18
N GLN A 229 -10.30 7.52 -5.49
CA GLN A 229 -9.34 6.83 -6.36
C GLN A 229 -7.94 7.46 -6.28
N CYS A 230 -7.84 8.78 -6.28
CA CYS A 230 -6.56 9.47 -6.08
C CYS A 230 -5.91 9.10 -4.73
N MET A 231 -6.70 9.03 -3.64
CA MET A 231 -6.21 8.63 -2.33
C MET A 231 -5.69 7.18 -2.35
N VAL A 232 -6.43 6.26 -2.93
CA VAL A 232 -6.01 4.85 -3.04
C VAL A 232 -4.73 4.74 -3.86
N THR A 233 -4.66 5.42 -5.00
CA THR A 233 -3.46 5.44 -5.86
C THR A 233 -2.28 6.03 -5.10
N PHE A 234 -2.44 7.17 -4.44
CA PHE A 234 -1.39 7.79 -3.63
C PHE A 234 -0.87 6.86 -2.53
N ASN A 235 -1.76 6.16 -1.82
CA ASN A 235 -1.37 5.26 -0.73
C ASN A 235 -0.61 4.03 -1.23
N LEU A 236 -1.07 3.44 -2.31
CA LEU A 236 -0.52 2.18 -2.82
C LEU A 236 0.59 2.41 -3.85
N SER A 237 0.53 3.48 -4.65
CA SER A 237 1.46 3.79 -5.75
C SER A 237 1.86 2.54 -6.53
N ARG A 238 0.90 1.64 -6.74
CA ARG A 238 1.06 0.35 -7.43
C ARG A 238 1.94 -0.68 -6.72
N SER A 239 2.48 -0.37 -5.53
CA SER A 239 3.40 -1.27 -4.81
C SER A 239 2.77 -2.57 -4.33
N ALA A 240 1.45 -2.60 -4.18
CA ALA A 240 0.68 -3.78 -3.77
C ALA A 240 -0.38 -4.15 -4.80
N SER A 241 -0.19 -3.78 -6.05
CA SER A 241 -1.12 -4.09 -7.12
C SER A 241 -0.98 -5.55 -7.55
N TYR A 242 -2.03 -6.32 -7.35
CA TYR A 242 -2.09 -7.71 -7.77
C TYR A 242 -2.08 -7.88 -9.31
N PHE A 243 -2.64 -6.91 -10.03
CA PHE A 243 -2.83 -7.00 -11.48
C PHE A 243 -1.75 -6.31 -12.30
N GLU A 244 -1.18 -5.22 -11.80
CA GLU A 244 -0.24 -4.41 -12.57
C GLU A 244 1.22 -4.72 -12.20
N SER A 245 1.55 -4.68 -10.93
CA SER A 245 2.94 -4.68 -10.49
C SER A 245 3.34 -5.90 -9.69
N GLY A 246 2.36 -6.70 -9.25
CA GLY A 246 2.61 -7.77 -8.31
C GLY A 246 2.90 -7.26 -6.89
N ILE A 247 3.05 -8.21 -5.97
CA ILE A 247 3.12 -7.95 -4.53
C ILE A 247 4.52 -7.48 -4.09
N GLY A 248 5.54 -7.75 -4.87
CA GLY A 248 6.93 -7.47 -4.51
C GLY A 248 7.51 -6.18 -5.11
N ARG A 249 6.75 -5.46 -5.93
CA ARG A 249 7.24 -4.23 -6.59
C ARG A 249 7.26 -3.05 -5.61
N GLY A 250 8.30 -2.22 -5.74
CA GLY A 250 8.38 -0.95 -5.04
C GLY A 250 7.46 0.13 -5.62
N MET A 251 7.45 1.28 -4.96
CA MET A 251 6.75 2.48 -5.44
C MET A 251 7.59 3.18 -6.50
N GLY A 252 7.00 3.47 -7.66
CA GLY A 252 7.72 4.12 -8.76
C GLY A 252 8.07 5.58 -8.43
N PHE A 253 9.23 6.03 -8.87
CA PHE A 253 9.65 7.44 -8.74
C PHE A 253 8.72 8.36 -9.52
N ARG A 254 8.54 8.08 -10.79
CA ARG A 254 7.59 8.77 -11.69
C ARG A 254 6.17 8.71 -11.15
N ASP A 255 5.71 7.49 -10.86
CA ASP A 255 4.34 7.22 -10.45
C ASP A 255 3.97 7.98 -9.17
N SER A 256 4.84 7.95 -8.17
CA SER A 256 4.59 8.64 -6.90
C SER A 256 4.54 10.17 -7.04
N ASN A 257 5.38 10.74 -7.91
CA ASN A 257 5.32 12.17 -8.21
C ASN A 257 4.01 12.54 -8.95
N GLN A 258 3.56 11.72 -9.91
CA GLN A 258 2.29 11.92 -10.60
C GLN A 258 1.10 11.82 -9.64
N ASP A 259 1.12 10.85 -8.72
CA ASP A 259 0.07 10.69 -7.70
C ASP A 259 -0.03 11.92 -6.80
N VAL A 260 1.11 12.52 -6.42
CA VAL A 260 1.15 13.79 -5.67
C VAL A 260 0.44 14.90 -6.45
N LEU A 261 0.70 15.05 -7.76
CA LEU A 261 0.07 16.08 -8.59
C LEU A 261 -1.46 15.99 -8.56
N GLY A 262 -2.00 14.79 -8.54
CA GLY A 262 -3.45 14.56 -8.51
C GLY A 262 -4.11 14.82 -7.16
N PHE A 263 -3.33 14.90 -6.07
CA PHE A 263 -3.91 14.82 -4.72
C PHE A 263 -3.33 15.82 -3.69
N VAL A 264 -2.34 16.63 -4.06
CA VAL A 264 -1.65 17.57 -3.18
C VAL A 264 -2.58 18.50 -2.41
N HIS A 265 -3.66 18.96 -3.04
CA HIS A 265 -4.63 19.89 -2.43
C HIS A 265 -5.43 19.26 -1.27
N GLN A 266 -5.56 17.96 -1.23
CA GLN A 266 -6.34 17.27 -0.18
C GLN A 266 -5.48 16.83 1.02
N ILE A 267 -4.20 16.51 0.78
CA ILE A 267 -3.30 15.96 1.81
C ILE A 267 -1.91 16.60 1.76
N PRO A 268 -1.82 17.93 1.85
CA PRO A 268 -0.55 18.66 1.64
C PRO A 268 0.59 18.15 2.53
N ASP A 269 0.33 17.85 3.81
CA ASP A 269 1.35 17.34 4.73
C ASP A 269 1.93 16.01 4.26
N ARG A 270 1.07 15.06 3.87
CA ARG A 270 1.50 13.76 3.34
C ARG A 270 2.14 13.87 1.96
N ALA A 271 1.70 14.82 1.15
CA ALA A 271 2.33 15.13 -0.13
C ALA A 271 3.78 15.61 0.08
N ARG A 272 4.01 16.51 1.07
CA ARG A 272 5.34 16.96 1.45
C ARG A 272 6.25 15.80 1.86
N GLU A 273 5.77 14.96 2.76
CA GLU A 273 6.51 13.76 3.18
C GLU A 273 6.87 12.87 1.99
N ARG A 274 5.91 12.59 1.10
CA ARG A 274 6.13 11.78 -0.09
C ARG A 274 7.16 12.38 -1.05
N ILE A 275 7.14 13.70 -1.26
CA ILE A 275 8.13 14.40 -2.09
C ILE A 275 9.54 14.23 -1.51
N ILE A 276 9.70 14.35 -0.19
CA ILE A 276 10.99 14.17 0.48
C ILE A 276 11.46 12.71 0.36
N ASP A 277 10.57 11.74 0.58
CA ASP A 277 10.88 10.32 0.44
C ASP A 277 11.38 9.99 -0.98
N ILE A 278 10.69 10.49 -2.01
CA ILE A 278 11.06 10.29 -3.42
C ILE A 278 12.40 10.96 -3.72
N ALA A 279 12.57 12.23 -3.35
CA ALA A 279 13.80 12.97 -3.59
C ALA A 279 15.02 12.33 -2.91
N SER A 280 14.82 11.65 -1.78
CA SER A 280 15.87 10.92 -1.06
C SER A 280 16.48 9.75 -1.87
N THR A 281 15.83 9.32 -2.93
CA THR A 281 16.29 8.25 -3.82
C THR A 281 16.97 8.77 -5.09
N GLN A 282 17.13 10.09 -5.21
CA GLN A 282 17.86 10.72 -6.33
C GLN A 282 19.38 10.59 -6.15
N PHE A 283 20.10 10.53 -7.25
CA PHE A 283 21.57 10.53 -7.26
C PHE A 283 22.14 11.96 -7.40
N PRO A 284 23.40 12.19 -6.98
CA PRO A 284 24.03 13.51 -7.11
C PRO A 284 24.14 14.04 -8.54
N ASP A 285 24.09 13.17 -9.54
CA ASP A 285 24.14 13.53 -10.96
C ASP A 285 22.75 13.87 -11.54
N GLY A 286 21.70 13.82 -10.72
CA GLY A 286 20.33 14.10 -11.09
C GLY A 286 19.53 12.90 -11.59
N GLY A 287 20.15 11.72 -11.78
CA GLY A 287 19.45 10.47 -11.99
C GLY A 287 18.75 10.01 -10.71
N CYS A 288 17.99 8.93 -10.79
CA CYS A 288 17.29 8.38 -9.62
C CYS A 288 17.05 6.89 -9.78
N TYR A 289 16.77 6.22 -8.67
CA TYR A 289 16.17 4.90 -8.73
C TYR A 289 14.77 5.02 -9.35
N HIS A 290 14.42 4.12 -10.24
CA HIS A 290 13.09 4.11 -10.84
C HIS A 290 12.00 3.69 -9.84
N GLN A 291 12.38 3.03 -8.75
CA GLN A 291 11.48 2.65 -7.66
C GLN A 291 12.17 2.66 -6.29
N TYR A 292 11.38 2.75 -5.24
CA TYR A 292 11.81 2.60 -3.85
C TYR A 292 10.86 1.71 -3.04
N GLN A 293 11.35 1.14 -1.95
CA GLN A 293 10.56 0.27 -1.10
C GLN A 293 9.72 1.09 -0.10
N PRO A 294 8.41 0.89 -0.03
CA PRO A 294 7.52 1.73 0.78
C PRO A 294 7.81 1.65 2.30
N LEU A 295 8.23 0.49 2.80
CA LEU A 295 8.49 0.30 4.24
C LEU A 295 9.84 0.88 4.68
N THR A 296 10.87 0.72 3.88
CA THR A 296 12.23 1.20 4.21
C THR A 296 12.52 2.58 3.66
N LYS A 297 11.73 3.05 2.68
CA LYS A 297 11.90 4.29 1.92
C LYS A 297 13.24 4.36 1.19
N LYS A 298 13.86 3.21 0.91
CA LYS A 298 15.14 3.11 0.20
C LYS A 298 14.94 2.81 -1.27
N GLY A 299 15.77 3.42 -2.10
CA GLY A 299 15.84 3.13 -3.52
C GLY A 299 16.13 1.66 -3.80
N ASN A 300 15.60 1.17 -4.91
CA ASN A 300 15.71 -0.22 -5.33
C ASN A 300 16.22 -0.29 -6.76
N ALA A 301 17.38 -0.93 -6.94
CA ALA A 301 18.06 -1.05 -8.24
C ALA A 301 17.54 -2.20 -9.12
N ASP A 302 16.59 -3.01 -8.66
CA ASP A 302 16.15 -4.24 -9.35
C ASP A 302 15.64 -3.99 -10.77
N ILE A 303 14.95 -2.88 -10.99
CA ILE A 303 14.54 -2.45 -12.34
C ILE A 303 15.43 -1.33 -12.90
N GLY A 304 16.50 -1.00 -12.20
CA GLY A 304 17.52 -0.03 -12.60
C GLY A 304 17.14 1.41 -12.33
N GLY A 305 17.91 2.31 -12.89
CA GLY A 305 17.76 3.76 -12.84
C GLY A 305 17.96 4.40 -14.22
N ASP A 306 18.21 5.69 -14.27
CA ASP A 306 18.46 6.46 -15.49
C ASP A 306 17.32 6.47 -16.53
N PHE A 307 16.08 6.46 -16.04
CA PHE A 307 14.94 6.82 -16.87
C PHE A 307 14.96 8.33 -17.07
N SER A 308 14.91 8.75 -18.32
CA SER A 308 15.21 10.15 -18.69
C SER A 308 14.12 11.15 -18.24
N ASP A 309 12.90 10.71 -18.02
CA ASP A 309 11.80 11.55 -17.56
C ASP A 309 11.69 11.66 -16.04
N ASP A 310 12.19 10.67 -15.29
CA ASP A 310 12.03 10.61 -13.83
C ASP A 310 12.42 11.92 -13.11
N PRO A 311 13.58 12.56 -13.38
CA PRO A 311 13.96 13.79 -12.70
C PRO A 311 13.01 14.94 -12.87
N LEU A 312 12.32 15.03 -14.02
CA LEU A 312 11.41 16.14 -14.32
C LEU A 312 10.13 16.08 -13.47
N TRP A 313 9.70 14.89 -13.08
CA TRP A 313 8.53 14.72 -12.25
C TRP A 313 8.73 15.30 -10.85
N LEU A 314 9.96 15.29 -10.31
CA LEU A 314 10.25 15.94 -9.03
C LEU A 314 10.08 17.46 -9.09
N ILE A 315 10.50 18.10 -10.19
CA ILE A 315 10.27 19.52 -10.41
C ILE A 315 8.77 19.85 -10.40
N LEU A 316 7.98 19.01 -11.07
CA LEU A 316 6.53 19.20 -11.16
C LEU A 316 5.83 19.02 -9.80
N SER A 317 6.17 17.98 -9.05
CA SER A 317 5.55 17.72 -7.75
C SER A 317 5.88 18.78 -6.72
N VAL A 318 7.15 19.19 -6.61
CA VAL A 318 7.57 20.31 -5.72
C VAL A 318 6.88 21.62 -6.13
N SER A 319 6.84 21.91 -7.42
CA SER A 319 6.17 23.11 -7.92
C SER A 319 4.67 23.10 -7.64
N ALA A 320 3.99 21.97 -7.82
CA ALA A 320 2.58 21.82 -7.51
C ALA A 320 2.31 22.01 -6.02
N TYR A 321 3.15 21.41 -5.18
CA TYR A 321 3.08 21.54 -3.73
C TYR A 321 3.20 23.01 -3.30
N ILE A 322 4.22 23.73 -3.79
CA ILE A 322 4.40 25.15 -3.49
C ILE A 322 3.22 26.00 -3.97
N LYS A 323 2.71 25.74 -5.17
CA LYS A 323 1.55 26.46 -5.72
C LYS A 323 0.29 26.28 -4.90
N GLU A 324 0.09 25.08 -4.36
CA GLU A 324 -1.09 24.75 -3.57
C GLU A 324 -1.00 25.28 -2.14
N THR A 325 0.17 25.16 -1.51
CA THR A 325 0.34 25.41 -0.07
C THR A 325 0.93 26.78 0.26
N GLY A 326 1.71 27.36 -0.66
CA GLY A 326 2.55 28.52 -0.36
C GLY A 326 3.77 28.20 0.52
N ASP A 327 4.04 26.92 0.79
CA ASP A 327 5.19 26.49 1.60
C ASP A 327 6.48 26.46 0.76
N TRP A 328 7.15 27.59 0.71
CA TRP A 328 8.48 27.72 0.10
C TRP A 328 9.59 27.08 0.95
N GLY A 329 9.32 26.81 2.24
CA GLY A 329 10.29 26.19 3.14
C GLY A 329 10.70 24.77 2.73
N ILE A 330 9.91 24.10 1.88
CA ILE A 330 10.31 22.81 1.31
C ILE A 330 11.63 22.89 0.55
N LEU A 331 11.97 24.04 -0.03
CA LEU A 331 13.20 24.21 -0.81
C LEU A 331 14.47 24.19 0.06
N ASP A 332 14.36 24.51 1.34
CA ASP A 332 15.46 24.50 2.30
C ASP A 332 15.57 23.15 3.03
N GLU A 333 14.62 22.24 2.82
CA GLU A 333 14.63 20.92 3.43
C GLU A 333 15.88 20.13 3.01
N MET A 334 16.64 19.66 4.01
CA MET A 334 17.83 18.87 3.78
C MET A 334 17.46 17.43 3.44
N VAL A 335 17.68 17.04 2.19
CA VAL A 335 17.30 15.73 1.63
C VAL A 335 18.57 14.97 1.24
N PRO A 336 18.71 13.68 1.60
CA PRO A 336 19.84 12.89 1.19
C PRO A 336 19.82 12.58 -0.31
N TYR A 337 20.98 12.47 -0.93
CA TYR A 337 21.13 11.74 -2.18
C TYR A 337 21.37 10.26 -1.88
N ASP A 338 20.84 9.37 -2.73
CA ASP A 338 21.04 7.91 -2.63
C ASP A 338 20.72 7.34 -1.22
N ASN A 339 19.74 7.93 -0.53
CA ASN A 339 19.40 7.66 0.85
C ASN A 339 20.58 7.83 1.86
N ASP A 340 21.65 8.53 1.50
CA ASP A 340 22.81 8.81 2.35
C ASP A 340 22.76 10.25 2.91
N MET A 341 22.44 10.38 4.20
CA MET A 341 22.40 11.66 4.89
C MET A 341 23.74 12.41 4.92
N SER A 342 24.88 11.71 4.74
CA SER A 342 26.18 12.37 4.72
C SER A 342 26.41 13.28 3.51
N ILE A 343 25.63 13.09 2.45
CA ILE A 343 25.67 13.90 1.22
C ILE A 343 24.36 14.66 0.97
N ALA A 344 23.56 14.84 2.03
CA ALA A 344 22.32 15.58 1.94
C ALA A 344 22.51 17.04 1.45
N LYS A 345 21.57 17.53 0.67
CA LYS A 345 21.52 18.89 0.14
C LYS A 345 20.11 19.45 0.28
N PRO A 346 19.95 20.79 0.21
CA PRO A 346 18.62 21.38 0.12
C PRO A 346 17.81 20.83 -1.07
N MET A 347 16.51 20.74 -0.93
CA MET A 347 15.61 20.34 -2.02
C MET A 347 15.83 21.18 -3.29
N LEU A 348 16.17 22.44 -3.17
CA LEU A 348 16.50 23.29 -4.33
C LEU A 348 17.68 22.70 -5.16
N ASP A 349 18.68 22.11 -4.51
CA ASP A 349 19.79 21.46 -5.22
C ASP A 349 19.31 20.20 -5.96
N HIS A 350 18.35 19.45 -5.39
CA HIS A 350 17.71 18.32 -6.06
C HIS A 350 16.98 18.75 -7.35
N LEU A 351 16.25 19.89 -7.30
CA LEU A 351 15.62 20.44 -8.50
C LEU A 351 16.66 20.89 -9.54
N LYS A 352 17.76 21.49 -9.08
CA LYS A 352 18.85 21.93 -9.93
C LYS A 352 19.48 20.74 -10.70
N VAL A 353 19.85 19.69 -10.01
CA VAL A 353 20.43 18.53 -10.68
C VAL A 353 19.44 17.82 -11.59
N SER A 354 18.14 17.81 -11.23
CA SER A 354 17.06 17.31 -12.08
C SER A 354 16.98 18.07 -13.41
N PHE A 355 16.99 19.39 -13.35
CA PHE A 355 16.94 20.24 -14.54
C PHE A 355 18.18 20.04 -15.43
N TYR A 356 19.37 20.12 -14.84
CA TYR A 356 20.63 20.01 -15.58
C TYR A 356 20.95 18.57 -16.03
N LYS A 357 20.35 17.54 -15.44
CA LYS A 357 20.42 16.17 -15.97
C LYS A 357 19.91 16.11 -17.41
N ILE A 358 18.85 16.84 -17.71
CA ILE A 358 18.29 16.91 -19.06
C ILE A 358 19.14 17.78 -19.97
N VAL A 359 19.46 19.01 -19.54
CA VAL A 359 20.21 20.00 -20.35
C VAL A 359 21.59 19.47 -20.75
N ASN A 360 22.24 18.71 -19.87
CA ASN A 360 23.57 18.17 -20.12
C ASN A 360 23.57 16.86 -20.93
N ASN A 361 22.40 16.33 -21.28
CA ASN A 361 22.25 15.07 -22.00
C ASN A 361 21.36 15.26 -23.24
N LEU A 362 21.85 16.06 -24.17
CA LEU A 362 21.19 16.30 -25.45
C LEU A 362 21.82 15.48 -26.57
N GLY A 363 21.01 15.06 -27.52
CA GLY A 363 21.41 14.32 -28.70
C GLY A 363 21.75 15.24 -29.90
N PRO A 364 21.95 14.66 -31.08
CA PRO A 364 22.43 15.38 -32.27
C PRO A 364 21.51 16.50 -32.75
N HIS A 365 20.22 16.44 -32.46
CA HIS A 365 19.25 17.46 -32.87
C HIS A 365 18.93 18.45 -31.72
N GLY A 366 19.65 18.38 -30.60
CA GLY A 366 19.42 19.22 -29.44
C GLY A 366 18.20 18.82 -28.59
N LEU A 367 17.68 17.61 -28.79
CA LEU A 367 16.61 17.04 -27.96
C LEU A 367 17.22 16.17 -26.83
N PRO A 368 16.51 16.02 -25.70
CA PRO A 368 16.97 15.14 -24.62
C PRO A 368 17.17 13.71 -25.08
N LEU A 369 18.24 13.08 -24.60
CA LEU A 369 18.49 11.66 -24.83
C LEU A 369 17.43 10.79 -24.15
N ALA A 370 17.05 9.72 -24.80
CA ALA A 370 16.14 8.72 -24.24
C ALA A 370 16.75 7.95 -23.06
N MET A 371 18.09 7.97 -22.93
CA MET A 371 18.85 7.23 -21.91
C MET A 371 18.47 5.75 -21.89
N ARG A 372 18.16 5.20 -20.69
CA ARG A 372 17.68 3.83 -20.57
C ARG A 372 16.30 3.67 -21.18
N ALA A 373 15.37 4.55 -20.83
CA ALA A 373 14.02 4.65 -21.35
C ALA A 373 13.43 6.00 -20.93
N ASP A 374 12.32 6.38 -21.57
CA ASP A 374 11.46 7.47 -21.12
C ASP A 374 10.15 6.91 -20.54
N TRP A 375 9.13 7.73 -20.44
CA TRP A 375 7.80 7.31 -19.95
C TRP A 375 7.23 6.10 -20.71
N ASN A 376 7.60 5.94 -21.98
CA ASN A 376 7.25 4.76 -22.78
C ASN A 376 8.33 3.68 -22.63
N ASP A 377 8.42 3.05 -21.50
CA ASP A 377 9.45 2.10 -21.09
C ASP A 377 9.84 1.03 -22.14
N CYS A 378 8.96 0.72 -23.07
CA CYS A 378 9.15 -0.32 -24.07
C CYS A 378 9.33 0.20 -25.50
N ILE A 379 9.09 1.48 -25.80
CA ILE A 379 9.09 2.01 -27.18
C ILE A 379 10.51 2.33 -27.67
N ASN A 380 11.44 2.57 -26.77
CA ASN A 380 12.84 2.83 -27.10
C ASN A 380 13.57 1.60 -27.63
N LEU A 381 12.84 0.54 -27.85
CA LEU A 381 13.37 -0.73 -28.31
C LEU A 381 14.02 -0.57 -29.67
N SER A 382 15.15 -1.16 -29.84
CA SER A 382 15.66 -1.60 -31.13
C SER A 382 16.33 -0.56 -32.01
N CYS A 383 16.48 0.70 -31.61
CA CYS A 383 17.18 1.68 -32.44
C CYS A 383 18.55 1.20 -32.94
N PHE A 384 19.25 0.42 -32.09
CA PHE A 384 20.63 0.02 -32.34
C PHE A 384 20.92 -1.44 -32.00
N SER A 385 19.95 -2.23 -31.61
CA SER A 385 20.15 -3.64 -31.29
C SER A 385 19.85 -4.56 -32.46
N ASP A 386 20.70 -5.53 -32.66
CA ASP A 386 20.49 -6.65 -33.59
C ASP A 386 19.72 -7.81 -32.90
N THR A 387 19.40 -7.66 -31.61
CA THR A 387 18.71 -8.68 -30.80
C THR A 387 17.24 -8.31 -30.61
N PRO A 388 16.30 -9.11 -31.14
CA PRO A 388 14.89 -8.86 -30.94
C PRO A 388 14.49 -8.86 -29.45
N GLY A 389 13.67 -7.89 -29.05
CA GLY A 389 13.15 -7.79 -27.68
C GLY A 389 14.10 -7.22 -26.63
N GLU A 390 15.30 -6.79 -27.00
CA GLU A 390 16.22 -6.10 -26.11
C GLU A 390 15.73 -4.68 -25.82
N SER A 391 15.49 -4.37 -24.52
CA SER A 391 14.93 -3.09 -24.08
C SER A 391 15.94 -2.04 -23.60
N PHE A 392 17.24 -2.37 -23.57
CA PHE A 392 18.31 -1.51 -23.03
C PHE A 392 19.27 -0.95 -24.10
N GLN A 393 18.81 -0.80 -25.29
CA GLN A 393 19.67 -0.54 -26.44
C GLN A 393 20.32 0.82 -26.47
N THR A 394 19.64 1.81 -25.91
CA THR A 394 20.20 3.14 -25.78
C THR A 394 21.23 3.23 -24.69
N TYR A 395 21.25 2.25 -23.77
CA TYR A 395 22.08 2.22 -22.58
C TYR A 395 23.25 1.23 -22.68
N THR A 396 23.04 0.04 -23.20
CA THR A 396 23.99 -1.08 -23.16
C THR A 396 24.47 -1.57 -24.51
N ASN A 397 24.13 -0.88 -25.60
CA ASN A 397 24.55 -1.32 -26.94
C ASN A 397 26.08 -1.41 -27.02
N PRO A 398 26.66 -2.58 -27.33
CA PRO A 398 28.12 -2.79 -27.36
C PRO A 398 28.87 -1.86 -28.33
N LYS A 399 28.20 -1.38 -29.40
CA LYS A 399 28.79 -0.43 -30.35
C LYS A 399 29.10 0.92 -29.70
N PHE A 400 28.44 1.27 -28.59
CA PHE A 400 28.60 2.52 -27.88
C PHE A 400 29.08 2.35 -26.45
N ALA A 401 29.21 1.11 -25.94
CA ALA A 401 29.71 0.82 -24.59
C ALA A 401 31.15 1.34 -24.36
N ALA A 402 31.96 1.33 -25.41
CA ALA A 402 33.31 1.88 -25.35
C ALA A 402 33.35 3.42 -25.24
N GLU A 403 32.22 4.11 -25.48
CA GLU A 403 32.11 5.57 -25.47
C GLU A 403 31.37 6.11 -24.22
N GLY A 404 31.15 5.30 -23.19
CA GLY A 404 30.57 5.75 -21.93
C GLY A 404 29.11 5.31 -21.67
N GLY A 405 28.65 4.25 -22.30
CA GLY A 405 27.44 3.53 -21.86
C GLY A 405 26.10 3.95 -22.45
N TYR A 406 26.03 5.09 -23.14
CA TYR A 406 24.78 5.54 -23.80
C TYR A 406 24.93 5.60 -25.30
N SER A 407 23.85 5.27 -26.01
CA SER A 407 23.69 5.75 -27.38
C SER A 407 23.37 7.25 -27.33
N LYS A 408 24.36 8.10 -27.56
CA LYS A 408 24.20 9.57 -27.59
C LYS A 408 23.43 10.10 -28.80
N VAL A 409 22.62 9.28 -29.45
CA VAL A 409 21.88 9.61 -30.66
C VAL A 409 20.38 9.34 -30.56
N ALA A 410 19.94 8.52 -29.62
CA ALA A 410 18.51 8.26 -29.41
C ALA A 410 17.88 9.35 -28.57
N GLU A 411 17.07 10.19 -29.17
CA GLU A 411 16.42 11.34 -28.56
C GLU A 411 14.95 11.06 -28.27
N SER A 412 14.45 11.60 -27.15
CA SER A 412 13.03 11.49 -26.76
C SER A 412 12.29 12.80 -26.97
N VAL A 413 11.37 12.81 -27.90
CA VAL A 413 10.43 13.94 -28.10
C VAL A 413 9.49 14.08 -26.90
N MET A 414 9.13 12.97 -26.27
CA MET A 414 8.30 12.98 -25.06
C MET A 414 9.01 13.70 -23.90
N VAL A 415 10.27 13.39 -23.64
CA VAL A 415 11.06 14.08 -22.60
C VAL A 415 11.26 15.55 -22.93
N ALA A 416 11.50 15.89 -24.22
CA ALA A 416 11.58 17.27 -24.66
C ALA A 416 10.27 18.04 -24.34
N THR A 417 9.13 17.43 -24.62
CA THR A 417 7.82 18.02 -24.32
C THR A 417 7.62 18.18 -22.80
N LEU A 418 7.97 17.15 -22.02
CA LEU A 418 7.88 17.22 -20.56
C LEU A 418 8.82 18.29 -19.99
N PHE A 419 10.03 18.43 -20.55
CA PHE A 419 10.98 19.48 -20.16
C PHE A 419 10.43 20.89 -20.41
N THR A 420 9.77 21.11 -21.57
CA THR A 420 9.14 22.42 -21.84
C THR A 420 7.97 22.73 -20.89
N TYR A 421 7.41 21.76 -20.24
CA TYR A 421 6.39 21.92 -19.20
C TYR A 421 6.99 22.07 -17.81
N ALA A 422 8.00 21.28 -17.45
CA ALA A 422 8.62 21.29 -16.14
C ALA A 422 9.64 22.44 -15.95
N GLY A 423 10.45 22.73 -16.97
CA GLY A 423 11.51 23.73 -16.91
C GLY A 423 11.04 25.14 -16.51
N PRO A 424 9.96 25.69 -17.07
CA PRO A 424 9.43 26.98 -16.64
C PRO A 424 9.06 27.06 -15.15
N ASN A 425 8.70 25.94 -14.53
CA ASN A 425 8.42 25.92 -13.08
C ASN A 425 9.71 26.07 -12.27
N TYR A 426 10.81 25.42 -12.70
CA TYR A 426 12.12 25.62 -12.07
C TYR A 426 12.60 27.07 -12.20
N VAL A 427 12.49 27.65 -13.40
CA VAL A 427 12.81 29.08 -13.63
C VAL A 427 11.98 29.99 -12.74
N ALA A 428 10.68 29.72 -12.60
CA ALA A 428 9.80 30.52 -11.73
C ALA A 428 10.20 30.43 -10.25
N ILE A 429 10.63 29.25 -9.77
CA ILE A 429 11.17 29.09 -8.43
C ILE A 429 12.42 29.94 -8.24
N LEU A 430 13.39 29.88 -9.15
CA LEU A 430 14.61 30.69 -9.09
C LEU A 430 14.31 32.19 -9.07
N LYS A 431 13.39 32.65 -9.92
CA LYS A 431 12.96 34.07 -9.93
C LYS A 431 12.33 34.50 -8.62
N HIS A 432 11.49 33.68 -8.01
CA HIS A 432 10.90 33.95 -6.73
C HIS A 432 11.94 34.10 -5.61
N LEU A 433 13.01 33.31 -5.67
CA LEU A 433 14.13 33.36 -4.72
C LEU A 433 15.11 34.52 -5.01
N GLY A 434 14.89 35.34 -6.04
CA GLY A 434 15.80 36.41 -6.45
C GLY A 434 17.11 35.92 -7.08
N MET A 435 17.16 34.70 -7.56
CA MET A 435 18.32 34.08 -8.23
C MET A 435 18.29 34.39 -9.74
N ASP A 436 18.21 35.66 -10.09
CA ASP A 436 17.92 36.10 -11.47
C ASP A 436 18.96 35.61 -12.48
N ALA A 437 20.23 35.61 -12.15
CA ALA A 437 21.28 35.14 -13.05
C ALA A 437 21.16 33.62 -13.39
N GLU A 438 20.80 32.82 -12.39
CA GLU A 438 20.55 31.38 -12.60
C GLU A 438 19.22 31.13 -13.34
N ALA A 439 18.21 31.95 -13.05
CA ALA A 439 16.94 31.89 -13.75
C ALA A 439 17.08 32.23 -15.24
N ASP A 440 17.85 33.27 -15.57
CA ASP A 440 18.11 33.66 -16.97
C ASP A 440 18.94 32.58 -17.70
N ALA A 441 19.94 31.99 -17.02
CA ALA A 441 20.72 30.89 -17.58
C ALA A 441 19.85 29.62 -17.82
N ALA A 442 18.92 29.34 -16.91
CA ALA A 442 18.00 28.20 -17.09
C ALA A 442 16.91 28.48 -18.15
N GLN A 443 16.55 29.75 -18.38
CA GLN A 443 15.58 30.15 -19.39
C GLN A 443 16.15 30.12 -20.81
N ALA A 444 17.45 30.34 -20.96
CA ALA A 444 18.15 30.34 -22.25
C ALA A 444 18.32 28.93 -22.85
#